data_a519759787a02e5c39c2b1f642cb5e15
#
_entry.id   a519759787a02e5c39c2b1f642cb5e15
#
_cell.length_a   1.000
_cell.length_b   1.000
_cell.length_c   1.000
_cell.angle_alpha   90.00
_cell.angle_beta   90.00
_cell.angle_gamma   90.00
#
_symmetry.space_group_name_H-M   'P 1'
#
loop_
_entity.id
_entity.type
_entity.pdbx_description
1 polymer ?
#
loop_
_entity_poly.entity_id
_entity_poly.type
_entity_poly.pdbx_seq_one_letter_code
_entity_poly.pdbx_strand_id
1 'polypeptide(L)'
;GAAVANYDSIATFEGGANLIQSAIDNFGHVDILCHVAGILRDRMVFNMTEEEWDSVLNVHLYGAFNTIRNIVPHLIKQRWGRIVIFSSNSGLGNSGQANYASAKEGQVGLVRSLARELAPYNITVNAVYPGGDTRMTQGVPDTAREIRAQRGIEEFVQEAATVENPQDPERNAPKVVYLCSAAGSNITGQVIGTDGLPFTLYSARHVSRVIHKDGRWTLDELETVMPSSLTQGIPNPAPAPPPQEQTIAGP
;
A
#
# COMPACT_ATOMS: atom_id res chain seq x y z
N GLY A 1 -8.03 -21.01 20.99
CA GLY A 1 -8.79 -20.70 19.78
C GLY A 1 -8.76 -21.84 18.78
N ALA A 2 -9.59 -21.81 17.76
CA ALA A 2 -9.62 -22.76 16.66
C ALA A 2 -9.23 -22.04 15.36
N ALA A 3 -8.62 -22.79 14.43
CA ALA A 3 -8.26 -22.28 13.11
C ALA A 3 -8.56 -23.37 12.06
N VAL A 4 -8.98 -22.93 10.87
CA VAL A 4 -9.22 -23.78 9.72
C VAL A 4 -8.43 -23.21 8.54
N ALA A 5 -7.73 -24.09 7.80
CA ALA A 5 -7.02 -23.69 6.59
C ALA A 5 -7.98 -23.70 5.39
N ASN A 6 -7.84 -22.69 4.52
CA ASN A 6 -8.43 -22.66 3.18
C ASN A 6 -7.30 -22.48 2.17
N TYR A 7 -7.32 -23.20 1.07
CA TYR A 7 -6.26 -23.23 0.06
C TYR A 7 -6.69 -22.63 -1.29
N ASP A 8 -7.88 -22.04 -1.35
CA ASP A 8 -8.37 -21.39 -2.56
C ASP A 8 -7.56 -20.13 -2.89
N SER A 9 -7.41 -19.84 -4.17
CA SER A 9 -6.74 -18.65 -4.62
C SER A 9 -7.64 -17.42 -4.52
N ILE A 10 -7.31 -16.46 -3.70
CA ILE A 10 -8.04 -15.18 -3.62
C ILE A 10 -7.95 -14.33 -4.88
N ALA A 11 -7.03 -14.64 -5.80
CA ALA A 11 -6.95 -13.97 -7.11
C ALA A 11 -8.21 -14.21 -7.98
N THR A 12 -9.05 -15.18 -7.63
CA THR A 12 -10.33 -15.42 -8.27
C THR A 12 -11.49 -15.00 -7.37
N PHE A 13 -12.60 -14.57 -7.97
CA PHE A 13 -13.79 -14.19 -7.22
C PHE A 13 -14.38 -15.37 -6.43
N GLU A 14 -14.39 -16.56 -7.05
CA GLU A 14 -14.83 -17.79 -6.43
C GLU A 14 -13.97 -18.17 -5.22
N GLY A 15 -12.63 -18.09 -5.34
CA GLY A 15 -11.74 -18.38 -4.21
C GLY A 15 -11.92 -17.40 -3.04
N GLY A 16 -12.18 -16.12 -3.33
CA GLY A 16 -12.58 -15.15 -2.31
C GLY A 16 -13.90 -15.52 -1.63
N ALA A 17 -14.89 -16.00 -2.38
CA ALA A 17 -16.16 -16.45 -1.85
C ALA A 17 -16.00 -17.70 -0.97
N ASN A 18 -15.25 -18.71 -1.45
CA ASN A 18 -14.97 -19.94 -0.72
C ASN A 18 -14.27 -19.69 0.61
N LEU A 19 -13.32 -18.75 0.65
CA LEU A 19 -12.64 -18.36 1.88
C LEU A 19 -13.62 -17.84 2.93
N ILE A 20 -14.52 -16.94 2.55
CA ILE A 20 -15.52 -16.36 3.46
C ILE A 20 -16.54 -17.43 3.87
N GLN A 21 -17.01 -18.24 2.94
CA GLN A 21 -17.95 -19.33 3.23
C GLN A 21 -17.33 -20.34 4.20
N SER A 22 -16.07 -20.71 4.02
CA SER A 22 -15.34 -21.60 4.93
C SER A 22 -15.32 -21.07 6.37
N ALA A 23 -15.14 -19.75 6.56
CA ALA A 23 -15.20 -19.15 7.90
C ALA A 23 -16.62 -19.27 8.49
N ILE A 24 -17.67 -19.03 7.71
CA ILE A 24 -19.06 -19.12 8.15
C ILE A 24 -19.44 -20.56 8.50
N ASP A 25 -19.06 -21.51 7.66
CA ASP A 25 -19.39 -22.94 7.87
C ASP A 25 -18.73 -23.51 9.14
N ASN A 26 -17.53 -23.07 9.47
CA ASN A 26 -16.79 -23.57 10.63
C ASN A 26 -17.03 -22.80 11.92
N PHE A 27 -17.34 -21.50 11.84
CA PHE A 27 -17.43 -20.61 13.02
C PHE A 27 -18.80 -19.93 13.16
N GLY A 28 -19.70 -20.10 12.21
CA GLY A 28 -21.07 -19.57 12.21
C GLY A 28 -21.19 -18.11 11.78
N HIS A 29 -20.13 -17.33 11.82
CA HIS A 29 -20.07 -15.91 11.44
C HIS A 29 -18.65 -15.48 11.08
N VAL A 30 -18.54 -14.27 10.53
CA VAL A 30 -17.26 -13.62 10.23
C VAL A 30 -17.36 -12.14 10.61
N ASP A 31 -16.35 -11.61 11.33
CA ASP A 31 -16.37 -10.25 11.89
C ASP A 31 -15.23 -9.39 11.36
N ILE A 32 -14.09 -10.01 11.08
CA ILE A 32 -12.84 -9.31 10.77
C ILE A 32 -12.22 -9.91 9.51
N LEU A 33 -11.78 -9.04 8.61
CA LEU A 33 -10.95 -9.39 7.47
C LEU A 33 -9.59 -8.71 7.59
N CYS A 34 -8.53 -9.51 7.70
CA CYS A 34 -7.16 -9.07 7.51
C CYS A 34 -6.65 -9.58 6.16
N HIS A 35 -6.58 -8.71 5.15
CA HIS A 35 -6.09 -9.07 3.82
C HIS A 35 -4.57 -8.88 3.76
N VAL A 36 -3.82 -9.98 3.90
CA VAL A 36 -2.34 -9.99 4.02
C VAL A 36 -1.68 -10.60 2.79
N ALA A 37 -2.40 -11.43 2.04
CA ALA A 37 -1.85 -12.18 0.91
C ALA A 37 -1.16 -11.27 -0.12
N GLY A 38 -0.03 -11.73 -0.63
CA GLY A 38 0.75 -10.95 -1.59
C GLY A 38 1.92 -11.71 -2.20
N ILE A 39 2.36 -11.22 -3.36
CA ILE A 39 3.52 -11.70 -4.10
C ILE A 39 4.33 -10.52 -4.61
N LEU A 40 5.60 -10.75 -4.96
CA LEU A 40 6.45 -9.80 -5.67
C LEU A 40 6.86 -10.35 -7.03
N ARG A 41 6.90 -9.47 -8.04
CA ARG A 41 7.48 -9.70 -9.38
C ARG A 41 8.17 -8.40 -9.80
N ASP A 42 9.25 -8.10 -9.08
CA ASP A 42 9.99 -6.84 -9.22
C ASP A 42 10.76 -6.83 -10.55
N ARG A 43 10.52 -5.79 -11.34
CA ARG A 43 11.20 -5.54 -12.59
C ARG A 43 11.03 -4.09 -13.01
N MET A 44 12.06 -3.52 -13.63
CA MET A 44 11.94 -2.18 -14.23
C MET A 44 10.86 -2.20 -15.31
N VAL A 45 10.01 -1.17 -15.36
CA VAL A 45 8.82 -1.13 -16.23
C VAL A 45 9.10 -1.41 -17.70
N PHE A 46 10.25 -0.99 -18.20
CA PHE A 46 10.64 -1.22 -19.60
C PHE A 46 11.05 -2.68 -19.93
N ASN A 47 11.16 -3.54 -18.90
CA ASN A 47 11.43 -4.98 -19.03
C ASN A 47 10.33 -5.84 -18.38
N MET A 48 9.31 -5.23 -17.75
CA MET A 48 8.24 -5.93 -17.06
C MET A 48 7.33 -6.61 -18.07
N THR A 49 7.03 -7.88 -17.84
CA THR A 49 6.08 -8.63 -18.69
C THR A 49 4.65 -8.41 -18.22
N GLU A 50 3.68 -8.65 -19.12
CA GLU A 50 2.25 -8.62 -18.80
C GLU A 50 1.92 -9.62 -17.69
N GLU A 51 2.50 -10.82 -17.71
CA GLU A 51 2.31 -11.83 -16.66
C GLU A 51 2.83 -11.36 -15.31
N GLU A 52 3.98 -10.68 -15.24
CA GLU A 52 4.53 -10.10 -14.01
C GLU A 52 3.63 -8.97 -13.48
N TRP A 53 3.04 -8.20 -14.36
CA TRP A 53 2.08 -7.16 -14.02
C TRP A 53 0.78 -7.77 -13.51
N ASP A 54 0.12 -8.61 -14.29
CA ASP A 54 -1.21 -9.17 -14.01
C ASP A 54 -1.21 -10.04 -12.75
N SER A 55 -0.19 -10.88 -12.57
CA SER A 55 -0.12 -11.75 -11.38
C SER A 55 -0.09 -10.94 -10.08
N VAL A 56 0.62 -9.82 -10.06
CA VAL A 56 0.70 -8.95 -8.87
C VAL A 56 -0.64 -8.23 -8.65
N LEU A 57 -1.23 -7.64 -9.69
CA LEU A 57 -2.53 -6.99 -9.57
C LEU A 57 -3.62 -7.97 -9.13
N ASN A 58 -3.65 -9.16 -9.72
CA ASN A 58 -4.65 -10.19 -9.42
C ASN A 58 -4.60 -10.64 -7.96
N VAL A 59 -3.40 -10.85 -7.40
CA VAL A 59 -3.29 -11.25 -5.99
C VAL A 59 -3.59 -10.10 -5.04
N HIS A 60 -3.02 -8.92 -5.29
CA HIS A 60 -3.12 -7.81 -4.34
C HIS A 60 -4.43 -7.04 -4.46
N LEU A 61 -4.73 -6.49 -5.65
CA LEU A 61 -5.86 -5.60 -5.82
C LEU A 61 -7.17 -6.34 -6.04
N TYR A 62 -7.19 -7.27 -7.01
CA TYR A 62 -8.38 -8.11 -7.23
C TYR A 62 -8.64 -9.02 -6.04
N GLY A 63 -7.60 -9.60 -5.42
CA GLY A 63 -7.75 -10.44 -4.23
C GLY A 63 -8.36 -9.67 -3.04
N ALA A 64 -7.97 -8.41 -2.83
CA ALA A 64 -8.61 -7.57 -1.85
C ALA A 64 -10.09 -7.34 -2.19
N PHE A 65 -10.40 -6.97 -3.44
CA PHE A 65 -11.79 -6.81 -3.89
C PHE A 65 -12.59 -8.09 -3.71
N ASN A 66 -12.07 -9.24 -4.14
CA ASN A 66 -12.76 -10.52 -4.09
C ASN A 66 -13.14 -10.92 -2.66
N THR A 67 -12.21 -10.79 -1.71
CA THR A 67 -12.48 -11.11 -0.31
C THR A 67 -13.42 -10.10 0.35
N ILE A 68 -13.24 -8.81 0.09
CA ILE A 68 -14.08 -7.74 0.65
C ILE A 68 -15.51 -7.84 0.10
N ARG A 69 -15.67 -8.01 -1.21
CA ARG A 69 -16.99 -8.10 -1.83
C ARG A 69 -17.83 -9.23 -1.24
N ASN A 70 -17.19 -10.34 -0.89
CA ASN A 70 -17.88 -11.51 -0.33
C ASN A 70 -18.14 -11.38 1.18
N ILE A 71 -17.28 -10.71 1.96
CA ILE A 71 -17.52 -10.55 3.40
C ILE A 71 -18.52 -9.44 3.72
N VAL A 72 -18.54 -8.34 2.95
CA VAL A 72 -19.32 -7.12 3.26
C VAL A 72 -20.81 -7.37 3.47
N PRO A 73 -21.53 -8.23 2.72
CA PRO A 73 -22.94 -8.50 2.97
C PRO A 73 -23.20 -9.06 4.39
N HIS A 74 -22.29 -9.87 4.92
CA HIS A 74 -22.37 -10.43 6.27
C HIS A 74 -22.13 -9.34 7.33
N LEU A 75 -21.09 -8.52 7.14
CA LEU A 75 -20.79 -7.41 8.05
C LEU A 75 -21.92 -6.36 8.10
N ILE A 76 -22.54 -6.05 6.96
CA ILE A 76 -23.70 -5.14 6.89
C ILE A 76 -24.88 -5.71 7.66
N LYS A 77 -25.18 -7.00 7.48
CA LYS A 77 -26.29 -7.66 8.19
C LYS A 77 -26.14 -7.63 9.70
N GLN A 78 -24.92 -7.85 10.20
CA GLN A 78 -24.64 -7.81 11.65
C GLN A 78 -24.40 -6.40 12.19
N ARG A 79 -24.26 -5.38 11.33
CA ARG A 79 -23.99 -3.98 11.67
C ARG A 79 -22.70 -3.82 12.50
N TRP A 80 -21.71 -4.60 12.19
CA TRP A 80 -20.39 -4.55 12.79
C TRP A 80 -19.37 -5.23 11.88
N GLY A 81 -18.17 -4.68 11.78
CA GLY A 81 -17.08 -5.31 11.06
C GLY A 81 -15.79 -4.50 11.10
N ARG A 82 -14.68 -5.19 10.87
CA ARG A 82 -13.35 -4.59 10.76
C ARG A 82 -12.64 -5.15 9.53
N ILE A 83 -12.14 -4.27 8.68
CA ILE A 83 -11.38 -4.64 7.49
C ILE A 83 -10.03 -3.93 7.57
N VAL A 84 -8.96 -4.71 7.57
CA VAL A 84 -7.58 -4.22 7.54
C VAL A 84 -6.87 -4.80 6.31
N ILE A 85 -6.41 -3.91 5.44
CA ILE A 85 -5.70 -4.27 4.21
C ILE A 85 -4.21 -3.99 4.39
N PHE A 86 -3.38 -5.00 4.20
CA PHE A 86 -1.92 -4.87 4.23
C PHE A 86 -1.43 -4.31 2.90
N SER A 87 -1.35 -3.00 2.84
CA SER A 87 -0.78 -2.25 1.73
C SER A 87 0.75 -2.14 1.89
N SER A 88 1.38 -1.09 1.40
CA SER A 88 2.83 -0.86 1.50
C SER A 88 3.18 0.60 1.23
N ASN A 89 4.23 1.10 1.88
CA ASN A 89 4.85 2.38 1.53
C ASN A 89 5.43 2.41 0.11
N SER A 90 5.67 1.24 -0.51
CA SER A 90 6.01 1.16 -1.95
C SER A 90 4.95 1.81 -2.85
N GLY A 91 3.69 1.93 -2.38
CA GLY A 91 2.64 2.70 -3.06
C GLY A 91 2.95 4.18 -3.23
N LEU A 92 3.84 4.73 -2.41
CA LEU A 92 4.32 6.12 -2.55
C LEU A 92 5.36 6.30 -3.67
N GLY A 93 5.81 5.20 -4.26
CA GLY A 93 6.77 5.13 -5.35
C GLY A 93 7.98 4.28 -4.98
N ASN A 94 8.24 3.22 -5.76
CA ASN A 94 9.41 2.37 -5.58
C ASN A 94 9.90 1.88 -6.95
N SER A 95 11.17 2.16 -7.26
CA SER A 95 11.78 1.80 -8.54
C SER A 95 11.82 0.28 -8.70
N GLY A 96 11.41 -0.22 -9.87
CA GLY A 96 11.32 -1.66 -10.15
C GLY A 96 10.06 -2.35 -9.64
N GLN A 97 9.14 -1.61 -9.00
CA GLN A 97 7.90 -2.13 -8.43
C GLN A 97 6.65 -1.46 -9.00
N ALA A 98 6.65 -1.10 -10.28
CA ALA A 98 5.51 -0.40 -10.88
C ALA A 98 4.18 -1.17 -10.70
N ASN A 99 4.18 -2.51 -10.90
CA ASN A 99 3.04 -3.39 -10.64
C ASN A 99 2.62 -3.40 -9.17
N TYR A 100 3.57 -3.64 -8.27
CA TYR A 100 3.33 -3.74 -6.83
C TYR A 100 2.89 -2.39 -6.24
N ALA A 101 3.59 -1.31 -6.57
CA ALA A 101 3.23 0.04 -6.13
C ALA A 101 1.81 0.44 -6.59
N SER A 102 1.46 0.14 -7.86
CA SER A 102 0.13 0.39 -8.39
C SER A 102 -0.94 -0.40 -7.64
N ALA A 103 -0.72 -1.69 -7.38
CA ALA A 103 -1.65 -2.52 -6.64
C ALA A 103 -1.83 -2.03 -5.19
N LYS A 104 -0.73 -1.68 -4.52
CA LYS A 104 -0.73 -1.25 -3.12
C LYS A 104 -1.37 0.13 -2.93
N GLU A 105 -1.11 1.09 -3.82
CA GLU A 105 -1.82 2.38 -3.78
C GLU A 105 -3.28 2.24 -4.23
N GLY A 106 -3.58 1.33 -5.16
CA GLY A 106 -4.96 0.96 -5.51
C GLY A 106 -5.76 0.45 -4.30
N GLN A 107 -5.13 -0.36 -3.44
CA GLN A 107 -5.72 -0.80 -2.16
C GLN A 107 -6.02 0.39 -1.23
N VAL A 108 -5.17 1.41 -1.17
CA VAL A 108 -5.43 2.62 -0.38
C VAL A 108 -6.62 3.39 -0.92
N GLY A 109 -6.76 3.49 -2.25
CA GLY A 109 -7.95 4.06 -2.90
C GLY A 109 -9.22 3.29 -2.52
N LEU A 110 -9.16 1.96 -2.56
CA LEU A 110 -10.26 1.08 -2.16
C LEU A 110 -10.66 1.30 -0.69
N VAL A 111 -9.69 1.35 0.22
CA VAL A 111 -9.91 1.65 1.66
C VAL A 111 -10.65 2.96 1.86
N ARG A 112 -10.22 4.03 1.19
CA ARG A 112 -10.83 5.36 1.33
C ARG A 112 -12.27 5.41 0.84
N SER A 113 -12.59 4.67 -0.21
CA SER A 113 -13.95 4.54 -0.73
C SER A 113 -14.83 3.74 0.21
N LEU A 114 -14.39 2.54 0.55
CA LEU A 114 -15.16 1.63 1.42
C LEU A 114 -15.37 2.17 2.83
N ALA A 115 -14.43 2.93 3.38
CA ALA A 115 -14.60 3.59 4.67
C ALA A 115 -15.82 4.52 4.70
N ARG A 116 -16.13 5.18 3.57
CA ARG A 116 -17.31 6.05 3.43
C ARG A 116 -18.58 5.26 3.19
N GLU A 117 -18.50 4.23 2.35
CA GLU A 117 -19.65 3.38 2.02
C GLU A 117 -20.13 2.55 3.21
N LEU A 118 -19.21 2.09 4.06
CA LEU A 118 -19.48 1.12 5.11
C LEU A 118 -19.62 1.73 6.51
N ALA A 119 -19.25 3.01 6.71
CA ALA A 119 -19.40 3.71 7.98
C ALA A 119 -20.84 3.68 8.54
N PRO A 120 -21.93 3.82 7.73
CA PRO A 120 -23.29 3.74 8.24
C PRO A 120 -23.67 2.39 8.87
N TYR A 121 -22.87 1.35 8.60
CA TYR A 121 -23.08 0.00 9.12
C TYR A 121 -22.16 -0.36 10.29
N ASN A 122 -21.41 0.62 10.85
CA ASN A 122 -20.45 0.41 11.93
C ASN A 122 -19.28 -0.53 11.50
N ILE A 123 -18.87 -0.42 10.24
CA ILE A 123 -17.76 -1.16 9.69
C ILE A 123 -16.60 -0.20 9.44
N THR A 124 -15.42 -0.49 9.99
CA THR A 124 -14.21 0.28 9.71
C THR A 124 -13.35 -0.41 8.67
N VAL A 125 -12.71 0.38 7.82
CA VAL A 125 -11.81 -0.10 6.76
C VAL A 125 -10.54 0.73 6.80
N ASN A 126 -9.39 0.09 7.02
CA ASN A 126 -8.11 0.76 7.11
C ASN A 126 -7.02 0.03 6.31
N ALA A 127 -6.02 0.76 5.85
CA ALA A 127 -4.81 0.20 5.29
C ALA A 127 -3.67 0.26 6.32
N VAL A 128 -2.80 -0.74 6.30
CA VAL A 128 -1.55 -0.70 7.05
C VAL A 128 -0.37 -0.78 6.09
N TYR A 129 0.71 -0.07 6.42
CA TYR A 129 2.02 -0.21 5.83
C TYR A 129 2.88 -0.98 6.83
N PRO A 130 2.93 -2.32 6.69
CA PRO A 130 3.71 -3.15 7.58
C PRO A 130 5.19 -3.07 7.20
N GLY A 131 6.03 -3.40 8.14
CA GLY A 131 7.43 -3.67 7.92
C GLY A 131 7.86 -4.91 8.68
N GLY A 132 9.09 -5.29 8.48
CA GLY A 132 9.69 -6.40 9.18
C GLY A 132 10.60 -7.24 8.28
N ASP A 133 11.52 -7.92 8.93
CA ASP A 133 12.44 -8.85 8.25
C ASP A 133 11.73 -10.18 7.98
N THR A 134 11.33 -10.36 6.72
CA THR A 134 10.54 -11.51 6.27
C THR A 134 11.23 -12.19 5.08
N ARG A 135 10.80 -13.41 4.73
CA ARG A 135 11.24 -14.09 3.51
C ARG A 135 11.02 -13.25 2.24
N MET A 136 9.99 -12.41 2.24
CA MET A 136 9.68 -11.52 1.11
C MET A 136 10.72 -10.39 1.00
N THR A 137 11.12 -9.79 2.11
CA THR A 137 12.12 -8.71 2.15
C THR A 137 13.54 -9.21 1.95
N GLN A 138 13.86 -10.41 2.41
CA GLN A 138 15.15 -11.07 2.20
C GLN A 138 15.39 -11.50 0.76
N GLY A 139 14.33 -11.71 -0.03
CA GLY A 139 14.40 -12.05 -1.45
C GLY A 139 14.74 -10.88 -2.38
N VAL A 140 14.87 -9.65 -1.88
CA VAL A 140 15.25 -8.47 -2.67
C VAL A 140 16.76 -8.52 -2.92
N PRO A 141 17.24 -8.59 -4.17
CA PRO A 141 18.69 -8.64 -4.46
C PRO A 141 19.44 -7.42 -3.95
N ASP A 142 20.66 -7.61 -3.44
CA ASP A 142 21.52 -6.52 -2.96
C ASP A 142 21.77 -5.47 -4.07
N THR A 143 21.87 -5.91 -5.32
CA THR A 143 21.95 -5.01 -6.48
C THR A 143 20.79 -4.04 -6.60
N ALA A 144 19.58 -4.43 -6.20
CA ALA A 144 18.44 -3.53 -6.19
C ALA A 144 18.55 -2.48 -5.07
N ARG A 145 19.11 -2.84 -3.93
CA ARG A 145 19.42 -1.92 -2.82
C ARG A 145 20.52 -0.94 -3.21
N GLU A 146 21.58 -1.41 -3.83
CA GLU A 146 22.68 -0.58 -4.35
C GLU A 146 22.18 0.43 -5.38
N ILE A 147 21.35 0.02 -6.34
CA ILE A 147 20.77 0.91 -7.34
C ILE A 147 19.88 1.97 -6.69
N ARG A 148 19.12 1.62 -5.65
CA ARG A 148 18.30 2.58 -4.90
C ARG A 148 19.18 3.60 -4.20
N ALA A 149 20.22 3.15 -3.49
CA ALA A 149 21.18 4.01 -2.80
C ALA A 149 21.91 4.96 -3.78
N GLN A 150 22.37 4.47 -4.92
CA GLN A 150 23.01 5.27 -5.97
C GLN A 150 22.09 6.33 -6.58
N ARG A 151 20.77 6.12 -6.52
CA ARG A 151 19.75 7.06 -7.02
C ARG A 151 19.23 8.00 -5.94
N GLY A 152 19.82 7.99 -4.74
CA GLY A 152 19.37 8.85 -3.63
C GLY A 152 17.98 8.50 -3.10
N ILE A 153 17.52 7.27 -3.32
CA ILE A 153 16.29 6.76 -2.71
C ILE A 153 16.69 6.33 -1.30
N GLU A 154 16.46 7.22 -0.34
CA GLU A 154 16.73 6.95 1.07
C GLU A 154 15.82 5.81 1.55
N GLU A 155 16.42 4.71 1.99
CA GLU A 155 15.73 3.77 2.87
C GLU A 155 15.50 4.50 4.20
N PHE A 156 14.28 4.43 4.72
CA PHE A 156 13.97 4.98 6.04
C PHE A 156 14.75 4.15 7.08
N VAL A 157 15.97 4.58 7.37
CA VAL A 157 16.82 3.94 8.39
C VAL A 157 16.24 4.37 9.74
N GLN A 158 15.60 3.44 10.44
CA GLN A 158 15.30 3.66 11.85
C GLN A 158 16.61 3.82 12.62
N GLU A 159 16.73 4.87 13.40
CA GLU A 159 17.82 5.02 14.37
C GLU A 159 17.97 3.73 15.18
N ALA A 160 19.21 3.33 15.45
CA ALA A 160 19.55 2.09 16.13
C ALA A 160 18.75 1.97 17.45
N ALA A 161 17.73 1.13 17.42
CA ALA A 161 16.89 0.89 18.58
C ALA A 161 17.67 0.05 19.59
N THR A 162 17.57 0.40 20.87
CA THR A 162 18.11 -0.36 22.00
C THR A 162 17.36 -1.67 22.26
N VAL A 163 16.46 -2.05 21.35
CA VAL A 163 15.55 -3.20 21.47
C VAL A 163 16.05 -4.33 20.57
N GLU A 164 16.05 -5.53 21.10
CA GLU A 164 16.35 -6.74 20.35
C GLU A 164 15.35 -6.92 19.19
N ASN A 165 15.89 -7.16 17.99
CA ASN A 165 15.14 -7.33 16.73
C ASN A 165 14.05 -6.27 16.48
N PRO A 166 14.42 -5.00 16.19
CA PRO A 166 13.44 -3.94 15.92
C PRO A 166 12.60 -4.20 14.67
N GLN A 167 13.06 -5.05 13.76
CA GLN A 167 12.39 -5.44 12.50
C GLN A 167 11.62 -6.77 12.61
N ASP A 168 11.32 -7.23 13.82
CA ASP A 168 10.49 -8.41 14.02
C ASP A 168 9.06 -8.19 13.45
N PRO A 169 8.61 -9.01 12.47
CA PRO A 169 7.27 -8.88 11.90
C PRO A 169 6.15 -9.08 12.91
N GLU A 170 6.38 -9.76 14.03
CA GLU A 170 5.39 -9.90 15.12
C GLU A 170 5.00 -8.57 15.75
N ARG A 171 5.83 -7.55 15.65
CA ARG A 171 5.53 -6.18 16.14
C ARG A 171 4.37 -5.50 15.41
N ASN A 172 4.00 -5.97 14.24
CA ASN A 172 2.80 -5.50 13.53
C ASN A 172 1.52 -5.97 14.22
N ALA A 173 1.51 -7.18 14.78
CA ALA A 173 0.29 -7.84 15.24
C ALA A 173 -0.50 -7.06 16.30
N PRO A 174 0.08 -6.53 17.39
CA PRO A 174 -0.68 -5.76 18.39
C PRO A 174 -1.36 -4.52 17.79
N LYS A 175 -0.72 -3.86 16.84
CA LYS A 175 -1.23 -2.65 16.18
C LYS A 175 -2.42 -2.97 15.29
N VAL A 176 -2.34 -4.08 14.55
CA VAL A 176 -3.44 -4.58 13.71
C VAL A 176 -4.60 -5.06 14.58
N VAL A 177 -4.33 -5.78 15.67
CA VAL A 177 -5.36 -6.22 16.63
C VAL A 177 -6.09 -5.02 17.23
N TYR A 178 -5.38 -3.93 17.56
CA TYR A 178 -5.99 -2.70 18.01
C TYR A 178 -6.99 -2.12 17.00
N LEU A 179 -6.60 -2.07 15.70
CA LEU A 179 -7.51 -1.60 14.63
C LEU A 179 -8.72 -2.52 14.44
N CYS A 180 -8.58 -3.82 14.74
CA CYS A 180 -9.66 -4.80 14.67
C CYS A 180 -10.55 -4.80 15.91
N SER A 181 -10.15 -4.16 17.00
CA SER A 181 -10.88 -4.15 18.27
C SER A 181 -12.00 -3.11 18.30
N ALA A 182 -12.81 -3.14 19.36
CA ALA A 182 -13.80 -2.11 19.64
C ALA A 182 -13.14 -0.74 19.92
N ALA A 183 -11.93 -0.70 20.47
CA ALA A 183 -11.19 0.53 20.74
C ALA A 183 -10.79 1.27 19.46
N GLY A 184 -10.63 0.55 18.32
CA GLY A 184 -10.34 1.11 17.00
C GLY A 184 -11.58 1.62 16.23
N SER A 185 -12.76 1.67 16.83
CA SER A 185 -14.04 1.96 16.15
C SER A 185 -14.13 3.35 15.53
N ASN A 186 -13.34 4.30 15.96
CA ASN A 186 -13.25 5.67 15.41
C ASN A 186 -12.19 5.83 14.32
N ILE A 187 -11.47 4.76 13.97
CA ILE A 187 -10.40 4.78 12.97
C ILE A 187 -10.92 4.10 11.71
N THR A 188 -11.17 4.89 10.66
CA THR A 188 -11.60 4.37 9.36
C THR A 188 -11.10 5.25 8.22
N GLY A 189 -10.79 4.64 7.07
CA GLY A 189 -10.25 5.33 5.90
C GLY A 189 -8.80 5.77 6.04
N GLN A 190 -8.09 5.29 7.06
CA GLN A 190 -6.74 5.71 7.38
C GLN A 190 -5.70 4.77 6.79
N VAL A 191 -4.50 5.33 6.60
CA VAL A 191 -3.28 4.59 6.26
C VAL A 191 -2.34 4.69 7.46
N ILE A 192 -1.98 3.54 8.01
CA ILE A 192 -1.26 3.46 9.27
C ILE A 192 0.00 2.63 9.08
N GLY A 193 1.16 3.20 9.44
CA GLY A 193 2.42 2.48 9.49
C GLY A 193 2.50 1.64 10.76
N THR A 194 2.79 0.37 10.58
CA THR A 194 2.97 -0.59 11.68
C THR A 194 4.38 -1.16 11.72
N ASP A 195 5.26 -0.66 10.86
CA ASP A 195 6.64 -1.10 10.72
C ASP A 195 7.45 -0.91 12.01
N GLY A 196 8.10 -1.96 12.45
CA GLY A 196 8.98 -1.95 13.61
C GLY A 196 8.32 -1.40 14.89
N LEU A 197 9.01 -0.47 15.55
CA LEU A 197 8.58 0.11 16.82
C LEU A 197 7.49 1.20 16.68
N PRO A 198 7.56 2.14 15.73
CA PRO A 198 6.60 3.22 15.62
C PRO A 198 5.19 2.74 15.22
N PHE A 199 4.21 3.54 15.58
CA PHE A 199 2.85 3.44 15.11
C PHE A 199 2.52 4.78 14.45
N THR A 200 2.49 4.81 13.12
CA THR A 200 2.52 6.03 12.33
C THR A 200 1.20 6.28 11.62
N LEU A 201 0.69 7.50 11.64
CA LEU A 201 -0.43 7.91 10.81
C LEU A 201 0.08 8.65 9.58
N TYR A 202 -0.25 8.14 8.40
CA TYR A 202 0.06 8.82 7.14
C TYR A 202 -1.00 9.88 6.82
N SER A 203 -0.53 11.03 6.32
CA SER A 203 -1.45 12.11 5.92
C SER A 203 -2.34 11.70 4.74
N ALA A 204 -3.59 12.15 4.76
CA ALA A 204 -4.45 12.02 3.61
C ALA A 204 -4.00 12.96 2.47
N ARG A 205 -4.17 12.51 1.21
CA ARG A 205 -3.97 13.39 0.06
C ARG A 205 -5.04 14.48 0.05
N HIS A 206 -4.61 15.72 -0.10
CA HIS A 206 -5.47 16.90 -0.20
C HIS A 206 -4.87 17.90 -1.19
N VAL A 207 -5.67 18.84 -1.65
CA VAL A 207 -5.20 19.95 -2.48
C VAL A 207 -4.27 20.80 -1.64
N SER A 208 -3.00 20.92 -2.03
CA SER A 208 -2.00 21.72 -1.31
C SER A 208 -1.87 23.14 -1.85
N ARG A 209 -2.10 23.33 -3.14
CA ARG A 209 -2.00 24.64 -3.81
C ARG A 209 -3.04 24.74 -4.92
N VAL A 210 -3.52 25.95 -5.15
CA VAL A 210 -4.45 26.27 -6.24
C VAL A 210 -4.03 27.60 -6.86
N ILE A 211 -4.08 27.69 -8.19
CA ILE A 211 -4.07 28.96 -8.91
C ILE A 211 -5.42 29.10 -9.65
N HIS A 212 -5.87 30.32 -9.78
CA HIS A 212 -7.14 30.63 -10.44
C HIS A 212 -6.93 31.73 -11.49
N LYS A 213 -7.70 31.64 -12.58
CA LYS A 213 -7.79 32.65 -13.61
C LYS A 213 -9.20 32.61 -14.24
N ASP A 214 -9.74 33.73 -14.58
CA ASP A 214 -10.94 33.82 -15.40
C ASP A 214 -10.60 33.52 -16.85
N GLY A 215 -11.29 32.54 -17.45
CA GLY A 215 -11.05 32.09 -18.81
C GLY A 215 -10.05 30.94 -18.94
N ARG A 216 -9.60 30.71 -20.17
CA ARG A 216 -8.66 29.63 -20.49
C ARG A 216 -7.22 30.05 -20.24
N TRP A 217 -6.42 29.13 -19.71
CA TRP A 217 -4.97 29.30 -19.65
C TRP A 217 -4.35 29.18 -21.03
N THR A 218 -3.41 30.06 -21.36
CA THR A 218 -2.49 29.88 -22.49
C THR A 218 -1.21 29.22 -22.02
N LEU A 219 -0.41 28.66 -22.93
CA LEU A 219 0.87 28.05 -22.60
C LEU A 219 1.83 29.08 -22.00
N ASP A 220 1.95 30.24 -22.62
CA ASP A 220 2.85 31.33 -22.18
C ASP A 220 2.52 31.79 -20.75
N GLU A 221 1.22 31.90 -20.42
CA GLU A 221 0.79 32.23 -19.06
C GLU A 221 1.19 31.13 -18.06
N LEU A 222 1.02 29.85 -18.42
CA LEU A 222 1.42 28.74 -17.56
C LEU A 222 2.95 28.69 -17.38
N GLU A 223 3.74 28.90 -18.44
CA GLU A 223 5.20 28.97 -18.36
C GLU A 223 5.68 30.07 -17.39
N THR A 224 4.94 31.19 -17.33
CA THR A 224 5.25 32.29 -16.43
C THR A 224 4.83 32.03 -14.98
N VAL A 225 3.62 31.49 -14.76
CA VAL A 225 3.01 31.40 -13.44
C VAL A 225 3.39 30.13 -12.69
N MET A 226 3.53 29.00 -13.38
CA MET A 226 3.76 27.69 -12.74
C MET A 226 5.04 27.65 -11.86
N PRO A 227 6.22 28.15 -12.32
CA PRO A 227 7.45 28.06 -11.54
C PRO A 227 7.40 28.79 -10.19
N SER A 228 6.65 29.90 -10.13
CA SER A 228 6.51 30.73 -8.92
C SER A 228 5.28 30.39 -8.07
N SER A 229 4.47 29.44 -8.48
CA SER A 229 3.21 29.08 -7.81
C SER A 229 3.06 27.56 -7.55
N LEU A 230 2.34 26.86 -8.41
CA LEU A 230 2.03 25.44 -8.19
C LEU A 230 3.27 24.56 -8.09
N THR A 231 4.30 24.82 -8.91
CA THR A 231 5.50 23.98 -8.98
C THR A 231 6.67 24.49 -8.15
N GLN A 232 6.52 25.63 -7.48
CA GLN A 232 7.59 26.17 -6.62
C GLN A 232 7.96 25.19 -5.51
N GLY A 233 9.23 24.76 -5.50
CA GLY A 233 9.78 23.88 -4.46
C GLY A 233 9.21 22.45 -4.48
N ILE A 234 8.61 22.00 -5.59
CA ILE A 234 8.26 20.59 -5.76
C ILE A 234 9.53 19.77 -5.88
N PRO A 235 9.76 18.78 -5.01
CA PRO A 235 10.94 17.92 -5.12
C PRO A 235 10.85 17.04 -6.36
N ASN A 236 11.96 16.87 -7.08
CA ASN A 236 12.10 15.84 -8.08
C ASN A 236 12.56 14.54 -7.38
N PRO A 237 11.75 13.50 -7.31
CA PRO A 237 12.10 12.26 -6.60
C PRO A 237 13.24 11.48 -7.28
N ALA A 238 13.53 11.76 -8.53
CA ALA A 238 14.59 11.10 -9.30
C ALA A 238 15.24 12.08 -10.29
N PRO A 239 16.05 13.03 -9.82
CA PRO A 239 16.74 13.95 -10.72
C PRO A 239 17.63 13.18 -11.70
N ALA A 240 17.73 13.67 -12.92
CA ALA A 240 18.64 13.08 -13.91
C ALA A 240 20.07 13.10 -13.35
N PRO A 241 20.88 12.04 -13.59
CA PRO A 241 22.28 12.06 -13.22
C PRO A 241 22.98 13.22 -13.92
N PRO A 242 24.01 13.83 -13.29
CA PRO A 242 24.80 14.87 -13.94
C PRO A 242 25.33 14.38 -15.27
N PRO A 243 25.49 15.24 -16.28
CA PRO A 243 26.08 14.86 -17.56
C PRO A 243 27.41 14.16 -17.29
N GLN A 244 27.58 12.95 -17.82
CA GLN A 244 28.91 12.31 -17.78
C GLN A 244 29.86 13.20 -18.58
N GLU A 245 30.94 13.67 -17.94
CA GLU A 245 32.04 14.28 -18.67
C GLU A 245 32.48 13.30 -19.74
N GLN A 246 32.20 13.60 -20.99
CA GLN A 246 32.79 12.88 -22.09
C GLN A 246 34.28 13.07 -21.98
N THR A 247 34.98 12.07 -21.51
CA THR A 247 36.43 11.99 -21.63
C THR A 247 36.69 11.94 -23.14
N ILE A 248 36.93 13.10 -23.73
CA ILE A 248 37.44 13.19 -25.12
C ILE A 248 38.78 12.50 -25.04
N ALA A 249 38.84 11.26 -25.53
CA ALA A 249 40.09 10.61 -25.81
C ALA A 249 40.81 11.52 -26.81
N GLY A 250 41.85 12.17 -26.37
CA GLY A 250 42.72 12.97 -27.25
C GLY A 250 43.30 12.14 -28.35
N PRO A 251 43.73 12.80 -29.41
CA PRO A 251 44.17 12.16 -30.65
C PRO A 251 45.42 11.31 -30.44
#